data_1ba0734dce4013d71cfbd4556e789e1d
#
_entry.id   1ba0734dce4013d71cfbd4556e789e1d
#
_cell.length_a   1.000
_cell.length_b   1.000
_cell.length_c   1.000
_cell.angle_alpha   90.00
_cell.angle_beta   90.00
_cell.angle_gamma   90.00
#
_symmetry.space_group_name_H-M   'P 1'
#
loop_
_entity.id
_entity.type
_entity.pdbx_description
1 polymer ?
#
loop_
_entity_poly.entity_id
_entity_poly.type
_entity_poly.pdbx_seq_one_letter_code
_entity_poly.pdbx_strand_id
1 'polypeptide(L)'
;MDPRVLEAMLPYMTDHFGNPSSVYSYGRETRLAIENARKTVARILQANPGEIFFTSGGTESDNMAIASAIHDLGCRHIITSPIEHHAVLHTVEHFD
;
A
#
# COMPACT_ATOMS: atom_id res chain seq x y z
N MET A 1 17.63 0.23 -9.33
CA MET A 1 16.79 1.40 -8.96
C MET A 1 17.20 2.56 -9.87
N ASP A 2 16.25 3.32 -10.37
CA ASP A 2 16.55 4.53 -11.15
C ASP A 2 17.24 5.56 -10.24
N PRO A 3 18.35 6.19 -10.65
CA PRO A 3 19.08 7.18 -9.85
C PRO A 3 18.21 8.33 -9.35
N ARG A 4 17.24 8.78 -10.15
CA ARG A 4 16.31 9.86 -9.78
C ARG A 4 15.40 9.45 -8.61
N VAL A 5 15.04 8.17 -8.53
CA VAL A 5 14.25 7.62 -7.42
C VAL A 5 15.09 7.61 -6.15
N LEU A 6 16.34 7.15 -6.23
CA LEU A 6 17.25 7.16 -5.10
C LEU A 6 17.48 8.58 -4.56
N GLU A 7 17.74 9.54 -5.45
CA GLU A 7 17.92 10.94 -5.09
C GLU A 7 16.70 11.52 -4.37
N ALA A 8 15.50 11.20 -4.85
CA ALA A 8 14.25 11.64 -4.21
C ALA A 8 13.99 10.98 -2.84
N MET A 9 14.48 9.76 -2.62
CA MET A 9 14.32 9.03 -1.36
C MET A 9 15.34 9.44 -0.30
N LEU A 10 16.55 9.80 -0.70
CA LEU A 10 17.68 10.02 0.20
C LEU A 10 17.40 11.01 1.34
N PRO A 11 16.76 12.17 1.14
CA PRO A 11 16.44 13.11 2.22
C PRO A 11 15.57 12.49 3.32
N TYR A 12 14.67 11.55 2.97
CA TYR A 12 13.80 10.86 3.94
C TYR A 12 14.51 9.74 4.71
N MET A 13 15.69 9.34 4.27
CA MET A 13 16.54 8.37 4.97
C MET A 13 17.56 9.05 5.89
N THR A 14 17.89 10.31 5.62
CA THR A 14 18.98 11.04 6.33
C THR A 14 18.47 12.19 7.21
N ASP A 15 17.53 13.00 6.72
CA ASP A 15 17.15 14.25 7.37
C ASP A 15 15.67 14.29 7.80
N HIS A 16 14.76 13.75 6.97
CA HIS A 16 13.32 13.85 7.14
C HIS A 16 12.67 12.51 7.52
N PHE A 17 13.18 11.82 8.54
CA PHE A 17 12.73 10.50 8.97
C PHE A 17 11.73 10.51 10.13
N GLY A 18 10.99 11.58 10.31
CA GLY A 18 9.97 11.71 11.34
C GLY A 18 8.80 10.72 11.18
N ASN A 19 8.22 10.27 12.28
CA ASN A 19 7.02 9.43 12.25
C ASN A 19 5.83 10.25 11.69
N PRO A 20 5.21 9.83 10.56
CA PRO A 20 4.12 10.58 9.93
C PRO A 20 2.85 10.68 10.78
N SER A 21 2.70 9.85 11.81
CA SER A 21 1.58 9.92 12.77
C SER A 21 1.80 10.93 13.88
N SER A 22 3.01 11.48 13.99
CA SER A 22 3.38 12.45 15.01
C SER A 22 2.82 13.84 14.69
N VAL A 23 2.46 14.59 15.75
CA VAL A 23 1.97 15.98 15.64
C VAL A 23 3.09 17.01 15.48
N TYR A 24 4.34 16.62 15.66
CA TYR A 24 5.51 17.48 15.54
C TYR A 24 5.88 17.78 14.08
N SER A 25 6.71 18.82 13.85
CA SER A 25 7.10 19.32 12.53
C SER A 25 7.69 18.21 11.64
N TYR A 26 8.61 17.42 12.16
CA TYR A 26 9.23 16.31 11.44
C TYR A 26 8.23 15.26 10.96
N GLY A 27 7.23 14.92 11.77
CA GLY A 27 6.17 14.00 11.36
C GLY A 27 5.25 14.60 10.30
N ARG A 28 4.99 15.91 10.36
CA ARG A 28 4.20 16.60 9.33
C ARG A 28 4.88 16.63 7.98
N GLU A 29 6.19 16.82 7.92
CA GLU A 29 6.96 16.81 6.67
C GLU A 29 6.91 15.43 6.01
N THR A 30 7.16 14.36 6.78
CA THR A 30 7.06 12.99 6.30
C THR A 30 5.64 12.65 5.82
N ARG A 31 4.63 13.06 6.58
CA ARG A 31 3.23 12.88 6.20
C ARG A 31 2.88 13.60 4.91
N LEU A 32 3.36 14.82 4.72
CA LEU A 32 3.15 15.58 3.49
C LEU A 32 3.76 14.88 2.27
N ALA A 33 4.96 14.32 2.41
CA ALA A 33 5.60 13.54 1.36
C ALA A 33 4.78 12.31 0.96
N ILE A 34 4.28 11.55 1.94
CA ILE A 34 3.41 10.38 1.71
C ILE A 34 2.12 10.80 0.99
N GLU A 35 1.47 11.88 1.44
CA GLU A 35 0.24 12.35 0.80
C GLU A 35 0.46 12.89 -0.61
N ASN A 36 1.59 13.50 -0.90
CA ASN A 36 1.95 13.92 -2.25
C ASN A 36 2.20 12.71 -3.17
N ALA A 37 2.89 11.68 -2.68
CA ALA A 37 3.07 10.41 -3.40
C ALA A 37 1.71 9.76 -3.69
N ARG A 38 0.82 9.68 -2.68
CA ARG A 38 -0.55 9.17 -2.81
C ARG A 38 -1.34 9.89 -3.91
N LYS A 39 -1.34 11.21 -3.89
CA LYS A 39 -2.00 12.03 -4.93
C LYS A 39 -1.42 11.80 -6.32
N THR A 40 -0.12 11.59 -6.41
CA THR A 40 0.55 11.32 -7.68
C THR A 40 0.12 9.97 -8.27
N VAL A 41 0.10 8.92 -7.45
CA VAL A 41 -0.38 7.59 -7.86
C VAL A 41 -1.86 7.65 -8.26
N ALA A 42 -2.70 8.27 -7.42
CA ALA A 42 -4.13 8.42 -7.69
C ALA A 42 -4.39 9.11 -9.03
N ARG A 43 -3.67 10.18 -9.33
CA ARG A 43 -3.79 10.91 -10.61
C ARG A 43 -3.43 10.02 -11.80
N ILE A 44 -2.38 9.20 -11.69
CA ILE A 44 -1.95 8.28 -12.78
C ILE A 44 -3.02 7.22 -13.02
N LEU A 45 -3.62 6.69 -11.95
CA LEU A 45 -4.66 5.67 -12.00
C LEU A 45 -6.07 6.23 -12.23
N GLN A 46 -6.22 7.55 -12.32
CA GLN A 46 -7.52 8.25 -12.42
C GLN A 46 -8.49 7.87 -11.27
N ALA A 47 -7.93 7.67 -10.07
CA ALA A 47 -8.63 7.32 -8.84
C ALA A 47 -8.62 8.49 -7.84
N ASN A 48 -9.44 8.39 -6.78
CA ASN A 48 -9.35 9.33 -5.67
C ASN A 48 -8.16 8.99 -4.75
N PRO A 49 -7.50 9.96 -4.13
CA PRO A 49 -6.41 9.68 -3.18
C PRO A 49 -6.81 8.75 -2.03
N GLY A 50 -8.08 8.78 -1.61
CA GLY A 50 -8.62 7.89 -0.58
C GLY A 50 -8.73 6.42 -1.00
N GLU A 51 -8.61 6.13 -2.30
CA GLU A 51 -8.63 4.76 -2.85
C GLU A 51 -7.22 4.15 -2.96
N ILE A 52 -6.17 4.92 -2.60
CA ILE A 52 -4.78 4.46 -2.67
C ILE A 52 -4.30 4.11 -1.26
N PHE A 53 -3.91 2.85 -1.07
CA PHE A 53 -3.35 2.34 0.18
C PHE A 53 -1.91 1.91 -0.04
N PHE A 54 -1.00 2.42 0.78
CA PHE A 54 0.38 1.95 0.82
C PHE A 54 0.48 0.78 1.81
N THR A 55 1.04 -0.30 1.36
CA THR A 55 1.25 -1.53 2.13
C THR A 55 2.74 -1.83 2.25
N SER A 56 3.11 -2.74 3.13
CA SER A 56 4.50 -3.17 3.32
C SER A 56 5.03 -4.03 2.15
N GLY A 57 4.13 -4.55 1.30
CA GLY A 57 4.50 -5.37 0.16
C GLY A 57 3.30 -6.10 -0.46
N GLY A 58 3.57 -6.89 -1.52
CA GLY A 58 2.55 -7.61 -2.27
C GLY A 58 1.72 -8.57 -1.42
N THR A 59 2.35 -9.26 -0.47
CA THR A 59 1.64 -10.19 0.43
C THR A 59 0.54 -9.48 1.23
N GLU A 60 0.83 -8.32 1.80
CA GLU A 60 -0.19 -7.53 2.52
C GLU A 60 -1.27 -7.02 1.57
N SER A 61 -0.89 -6.57 0.37
CA SER A 61 -1.84 -6.10 -0.64
C SER A 61 -2.81 -7.20 -1.07
N ASP A 62 -2.30 -8.40 -1.36
CA ASP A 62 -3.11 -9.54 -1.78
C ASP A 62 -4.07 -9.97 -0.67
N ASN A 63 -3.57 -10.09 0.57
CA ASN A 63 -4.38 -10.44 1.72
C ASN A 63 -5.48 -9.41 1.98
N MET A 64 -5.15 -8.13 1.91
CA MET A 64 -6.09 -7.04 2.11
C MET A 64 -7.18 -7.04 1.02
N ALA A 65 -6.82 -7.24 -0.25
CA ALA A 65 -7.76 -7.27 -1.35
C ALA A 65 -8.75 -8.44 -1.22
N ILE A 66 -8.25 -9.66 -0.91
CA ILE A 66 -9.07 -10.86 -0.74
C ILE A 66 -10.00 -10.71 0.47
N ALA A 67 -9.46 -10.28 1.62
CA ALA A 67 -10.25 -10.08 2.84
C ALA A 67 -11.35 -9.02 2.63
N SER A 68 -11.05 -7.90 2.00
CA SER A 68 -12.04 -6.88 1.67
C SER A 68 -13.12 -7.39 0.72
N ALA A 69 -12.77 -8.18 -0.29
CA ALA A 69 -13.76 -8.77 -1.19
C ALA A 69 -14.76 -9.64 -0.42
N ILE A 70 -14.29 -10.38 0.57
CA ILE A 70 -15.15 -11.28 1.39
C ILE A 70 -15.97 -10.47 2.40
N HIS A 71 -15.29 -9.65 3.22
CA HIS A 71 -15.93 -9.00 4.37
C HIS A 71 -16.74 -7.77 4.00
N ASP A 72 -16.22 -6.94 3.09
CA ASP A 72 -16.82 -5.65 2.77
C ASP A 72 -17.76 -5.74 1.56
N LEU A 73 -17.40 -6.55 0.54
CA LEU A 73 -18.21 -6.72 -0.66
C LEU A 73 -19.12 -7.95 -0.62
N GLY A 74 -19.00 -8.79 0.40
CA GLY A 74 -19.85 -9.96 0.61
C GLY A 74 -19.65 -11.09 -0.42
N CYS A 75 -18.47 -11.16 -1.05
CA CYS A 75 -18.14 -12.24 -1.97
C CYS A 75 -18.12 -13.59 -1.22
N ARG A 76 -18.82 -14.59 -1.77
CA ARG A 76 -18.95 -15.92 -1.15
C ARG A 76 -18.30 -17.04 -1.96
N HIS A 77 -17.78 -16.72 -3.12
CA HIS A 77 -17.08 -17.66 -3.99
C HIS A 77 -15.78 -17.06 -4.44
N ILE A 78 -14.70 -17.82 -4.27
CA ILE A 78 -13.37 -17.46 -4.74
C ILE A 78 -12.95 -18.53 -5.74
N ILE A 79 -12.50 -18.09 -6.92
CA ILE A 79 -11.91 -18.97 -7.91
C ILE A 79 -10.42 -18.63 -7.97
N THR A 80 -9.58 -19.60 -7.70
CA THR A 80 -8.13 -19.47 -7.67
C THR A 80 -7.46 -20.63 -8.41
N SER A 81 -6.16 -20.58 -8.53
CA SER A 81 -5.33 -21.59 -9.19
C SER A 81 -4.27 -22.14 -8.22
N PRO A 82 -3.93 -23.43 -8.28
CA PRO A 82 -2.89 -24.00 -7.42
C PRO A 82 -1.47 -23.51 -7.74
N ILE A 83 -1.30 -22.75 -8.81
CA ILE A 83 -0.01 -22.16 -9.20
C ILE A 83 0.15 -20.72 -8.74
N GLU A 84 -0.80 -20.20 -7.96
CA GLU A 84 -0.73 -18.85 -7.38
C GLU A 84 0.41 -18.73 -6.35
N HIS A 85 0.82 -17.50 -6.10
CA HIS A 85 1.78 -17.20 -5.04
C HIS A 85 1.17 -17.54 -3.67
N HIS A 86 1.99 -17.96 -2.72
CA HIS A 86 1.56 -18.31 -1.35
C HIS A 86 0.76 -17.23 -0.65
N ALA A 87 1.00 -15.96 -0.94
CA ALA A 87 0.21 -14.85 -0.41
C ALA A 87 -1.27 -14.94 -0.78
N VAL A 88 -1.59 -15.46 -1.97
CA VAL A 88 -2.96 -15.68 -2.43
C VAL A 88 -3.48 -17.01 -1.89
N LEU A 89 -2.74 -18.12 -2.08
CA LEU A 89 -3.18 -19.45 -1.70
C LEU A 89 -3.54 -19.55 -0.22
N HIS A 90 -2.62 -19.18 0.68
CA HIS A 90 -2.88 -19.28 2.11
C HIS A 90 -3.99 -18.36 2.60
N THR A 91 -4.15 -17.20 1.94
CA THR A 91 -5.26 -16.31 2.27
C THR A 91 -6.60 -16.92 1.85
N VAL A 92 -6.68 -17.52 0.66
CA VAL A 92 -7.90 -18.21 0.20
C VAL A 92 -8.22 -19.40 1.09
N GLU A 93 -7.22 -20.26 1.41
CA GLU A 93 -7.37 -21.39 2.32
C GLU A 93 -7.87 -20.98 3.72
N HIS A 94 -7.52 -19.79 4.19
CA HIS A 94 -7.99 -19.27 5.48
C HIS A 94 -9.49 -18.95 5.48
N PHE A 95 -10.06 -18.63 4.33
CA PHE A 95 -11.47 -18.28 4.17
C PHE A 95 -12.34 -19.42 3.63
N ASP A 96 -11.76 -20.60 3.35
CA ASP A 96 -12.48 -21.82 2.95
C ASP A 96 -13.07 -22.52 4.19
#